data_212a0936e43cc16ffbec86ab51df9aed
#
_entry.id   212a0936e43cc16ffbec86ab51df9aed
#
_cell.length_a   1.000
_cell.length_b   1.000
_cell.length_c   1.000
_cell.angle_alpha   90.00
_cell.angle_beta   90.00
_cell.angle_gamma   90.00
#
_symmetry.space_group_name_H-M   'P 1'
#
loop_
_entity.id
_entity.type
_entity.pdbx_description
1 polymer ?
#
loop_
_entity_poly.entity_id
_entity_poly.type
_entity_poly.pdbx_seq_one_letter_code
_entity_poly.pdbx_strand_id
1 'polypeptide(L)'
;MKDYIKIARPYYWIKNLFIFPGTLFALLLVGWKGSYGGLAGIALVSFFCTCMIASANYVINEWLDARFDKYHPTKKKRPVVQNTMSGKIVAAEYAVLAAVGLGASLLVNIPFFVCELWLLVMGVLYNVKPFRTKDIAYLDVLSESINNAIRLLLGWFFVTADYLPPVTIVLGYWLGGAFLMAIKRYAEYRMIGDKSTAALYRKSFGQYTEQSLLISAFFYAMCSLFLCGIFIIKYKIELLLVVTFLCGLFCFYFHLAFKKDSAVQK
;
A
#
# COMPACT_ATOMS: atom_id res chain seq x y z
N MET A 1 -8.11 19.59 -17.53
CA MET A 1 -8.96 18.60 -16.85
C MET A 1 -8.43 17.17 -16.91
N LYS A 2 -8.03 16.65 -18.10
CA LYS A 2 -7.52 15.25 -18.21
C LYS A 2 -6.33 14.94 -17.28
N ASP A 3 -5.43 15.89 -17.04
CA ASP A 3 -4.24 15.65 -16.21
C ASP A 3 -4.57 15.56 -14.71
N TYR A 4 -5.57 16.30 -14.22
CA TYR A 4 -6.06 16.17 -12.85
C TYR A 4 -6.63 14.75 -12.60
N ILE A 5 -7.47 14.23 -13.49
CA ILE A 5 -7.96 12.85 -13.39
C ILE A 5 -6.80 11.83 -13.42
N LYS A 6 -5.76 12.08 -14.23
CA LYS A 6 -4.60 11.19 -14.30
C LYS A 6 -3.81 11.11 -12.99
N ILE A 7 -3.68 12.22 -12.24
CA ILE A 7 -2.95 12.21 -10.97
C ILE A 7 -3.69 11.47 -9.85
N ALA A 8 -5.03 11.41 -9.90
CA ALA A 8 -5.84 10.56 -9.02
C ALA A 8 -5.68 9.06 -9.29
N ARG A 9 -5.11 8.69 -10.43
CA ARG A 9 -4.73 7.32 -10.84
C ARG A 9 -5.85 6.29 -10.70
N PRO A 10 -7.03 6.48 -11.29
CA PRO A 10 -8.12 5.50 -11.18
C PRO A 10 -7.73 4.10 -11.71
N TYR A 11 -6.77 4.01 -12.64
CA TYR A 11 -6.23 2.75 -13.13
C TYR A 11 -5.50 1.92 -12.03
N TYR A 12 -5.13 2.53 -10.90
CA TYR A 12 -4.57 1.83 -9.74
C TYR A 12 -5.61 1.34 -8.74
N TRP A 13 -6.89 1.58 -8.96
CA TRP A 13 -7.96 1.08 -8.09
C TRP A 13 -7.92 -0.45 -7.94
N ILE A 14 -7.44 -1.17 -8.96
CA ILE A 14 -7.19 -2.61 -8.88
C ILE A 14 -6.32 -3.01 -7.68
N LYS A 15 -5.42 -2.13 -7.21
CA LYS A 15 -4.60 -2.40 -6.02
C LYS A 15 -5.42 -2.43 -4.72
N ASN A 16 -6.62 -1.85 -4.71
CA ASN A 16 -7.49 -1.89 -3.55
C ASN A 16 -8.18 -3.26 -3.38
N LEU A 17 -8.04 -4.19 -4.35
CA LEU A 17 -8.40 -5.59 -4.17
C LEU A 17 -7.64 -6.26 -3.01
N PHE A 18 -6.54 -5.67 -2.54
CA PHE A 18 -5.86 -6.06 -1.29
C PHE A 18 -6.73 -5.92 -0.02
N ILE A 19 -7.97 -5.41 -0.13
CA ILE A 19 -9.01 -5.49 0.90
C ILE A 19 -9.51 -6.95 1.05
N PHE A 20 -9.66 -7.70 -0.03
CA PHE A 20 -10.30 -9.02 -0.02
C PHE A 20 -9.64 -10.08 0.88
N PRO A 21 -8.32 -10.15 1.08
CA PRO A 21 -7.75 -11.05 2.09
C PRO A 21 -8.32 -10.84 3.48
N GLY A 22 -8.51 -9.58 3.91
CA GLY A 22 -9.16 -9.27 5.19
C GLY A 22 -10.61 -9.75 5.24
N THR A 23 -11.36 -9.55 4.15
CA THR A 23 -12.73 -10.07 3.98
C THR A 23 -12.77 -11.58 4.11
N LEU A 24 -11.87 -12.27 3.40
CA LEU A 24 -11.79 -13.73 3.45
C LEU A 24 -11.52 -14.24 4.87
N PHE A 25 -10.55 -13.65 5.58
CA PHE A 25 -10.26 -14.03 6.95
C PHE A 25 -11.42 -13.74 7.90
N ALA A 26 -12.13 -12.62 7.75
CA ALA A 26 -13.31 -12.31 8.55
C ALA A 26 -14.44 -13.35 8.31
N LEU A 27 -14.69 -13.69 7.06
CA LEU A 27 -15.69 -14.72 6.72
C LEU A 27 -15.31 -16.11 7.23
N LEU A 28 -14.04 -16.49 7.19
CA LEU A 28 -13.54 -17.79 7.64
C LEU A 28 -13.52 -17.93 9.17
N LEU A 29 -13.29 -16.85 9.91
CA LEU A 29 -13.11 -16.90 11.37
C LEU A 29 -14.37 -16.48 12.14
N VAL A 30 -15.16 -15.56 11.59
CA VAL A 30 -16.34 -14.99 12.26
C VAL A 30 -17.63 -15.39 11.52
N GLY A 31 -17.59 -15.47 10.19
CA GLY A 31 -18.75 -15.70 9.34
C GLY A 31 -19.51 -14.41 9.01
N TRP A 32 -20.59 -14.57 8.25
CA TRP A 32 -21.53 -13.50 7.87
C TRP A 32 -22.95 -13.87 8.27
N LYS A 33 -23.62 -12.98 9.00
CA LYS A 33 -25.00 -13.21 9.50
C LYS A 33 -26.09 -12.57 8.64
N GLY A 34 -25.70 -11.75 7.65
CA GLY A 34 -26.66 -11.07 6.76
C GLY A 34 -26.93 -11.80 5.45
N SER A 35 -27.69 -11.17 4.55
CA SER A 35 -27.87 -11.68 3.19
C SER A 35 -26.59 -11.49 2.36
N TYR A 36 -26.36 -12.38 1.39
CA TYR A 36 -25.22 -12.24 0.46
C TYR A 36 -25.33 -11.00 -0.43
N GLY A 37 -26.57 -10.56 -0.76
CA GLY A 37 -26.79 -9.30 -1.46
C GLY A 37 -26.37 -8.08 -0.62
N GLY A 38 -26.63 -8.11 0.67
CA GLY A 38 -26.16 -7.10 1.62
C GLY A 38 -24.62 -7.05 1.72
N LEU A 39 -23.99 -8.24 1.79
CA LEU A 39 -22.52 -8.34 1.77
C LEU A 39 -21.92 -7.73 0.51
N ALA A 40 -22.48 -8.05 -0.66
CA ALA A 40 -22.04 -7.49 -1.93
C ALA A 40 -22.20 -5.97 -1.99
N GLY A 41 -23.33 -5.44 -1.50
CA GLY A 41 -23.59 -4.00 -1.45
C GLY A 41 -22.58 -3.27 -0.56
N ILE A 42 -22.35 -3.76 0.66
CA ILE A 42 -21.39 -3.14 1.58
C ILE A 42 -19.93 -3.27 1.08
N ALA A 43 -19.59 -4.37 0.40
CA ALA A 43 -18.29 -4.56 -0.23
C ALA A 43 -18.04 -3.53 -1.35
N LEU A 44 -19.03 -3.23 -2.17
CA LEU A 44 -18.95 -2.20 -3.22
C LEU A 44 -18.76 -0.81 -2.63
N VAL A 45 -19.53 -0.44 -1.58
CA VAL A 45 -19.37 0.84 -0.87
C VAL A 45 -17.96 0.94 -0.26
N SER A 46 -17.51 -0.11 0.44
CA SER A 46 -16.18 -0.16 1.06
C SER A 46 -15.06 -0.03 0.04
N PHE A 47 -15.16 -0.74 -1.07
CA PHE A 47 -14.19 -0.63 -2.16
C PHE A 47 -14.16 0.78 -2.76
N PHE A 48 -15.32 1.40 -2.97
CA PHE A 48 -15.43 2.76 -3.47
C PHE A 48 -14.76 3.76 -2.49
N CYS A 49 -15.07 3.70 -1.18
CA CYS A 49 -14.46 4.56 -0.17
C CYS A 49 -12.93 4.48 -0.22
N THR A 50 -12.39 3.26 -0.20
CA THR A 50 -10.94 3.03 -0.26
C THR A 50 -10.33 3.55 -1.56
N CYS A 51 -11.05 3.45 -2.69
CA CYS A 51 -10.59 4.04 -3.96
C CYS A 51 -10.51 5.56 -3.90
N MET A 52 -11.46 6.24 -3.25
CA MET A 52 -11.43 7.69 -3.08
C MET A 52 -10.26 8.13 -2.20
N ILE A 53 -10.05 7.49 -1.04
CA ILE A 53 -8.93 7.79 -0.13
C ILE A 53 -7.57 7.48 -0.78
N ALA A 54 -7.46 6.34 -1.49
CA ALA A 54 -6.24 6.02 -2.22
C ALA A 54 -5.94 7.04 -3.32
N SER A 55 -6.96 7.51 -4.06
CA SER A 55 -6.82 8.55 -5.07
C SER A 55 -6.39 9.88 -4.47
N ALA A 56 -6.97 10.30 -3.32
CA ALA A 56 -6.51 11.48 -2.59
C ALA A 56 -5.00 11.37 -2.26
N ASN A 57 -4.57 10.22 -1.72
CA ASN A 57 -3.16 9.97 -1.41
C ASN A 57 -2.26 9.98 -2.67
N TYR A 58 -2.75 9.53 -3.84
CA TYR A 58 -2.00 9.64 -5.10
C TYR A 58 -1.87 11.08 -5.58
N VAL A 59 -2.94 11.88 -5.48
CA VAL A 59 -2.94 13.31 -5.87
C VAL A 59 -1.87 14.07 -5.09
N ILE A 60 -1.87 13.99 -3.75
CA ILE A 60 -0.88 14.69 -2.93
C ILE A 60 0.54 14.15 -3.14
N ASN A 61 0.68 12.82 -3.30
CA ASN A 61 1.97 12.19 -3.57
C ASN A 61 2.58 12.70 -4.87
N GLU A 62 1.83 12.68 -5.98
CA GLU A 62 2.33 13.07 -7.28
C GLU A 62 2.69 14.56 -7.32
N TRP A 63 1.86 15.41 -6.69
CA TRP A 63 2.12 16.84 -6.59
C TRP A 63 3.42 17.15 -5.82
N LEU A 64 3.60 16.56 -4.65
CA LEU A 64 4.77 16.82 -3.81
C LEU A 64 6.05 16.16 -4.33
N ASP A 65 5.93 15.14 -5.19
CA ASP A 65 7.08 14.45 -5.76
C ASP A 65 7.55 15.00 -7.11
N ALA A 66 6.81 15.89 -7.73
CA ALA A 66 7.13 16.42 -9.06
C ALA A 66 8.59 16.87 -9.22
N ARG A 67 9.14 17.57 -8.20
CA ARG A 67 10.53 18.05 -8.18
C ARG A 67 11.58 16.93 -8.09
N PHE A 68 11.22 15.75 -7.60
CA PHE A 68 12.12 14.59 -7.47
C PHE A 68 11.94 13.64 -8.65
N ASP A 69 10.71 13.47 -9.14
CA ASP A 69 10.37 12.57 -10.24
C ASP A 69 11.07 12.92 -11.56
N LYS A 70 11.54 14.16 -11.73
CA LYS A 70 12.33 14.57 -12.90
C LYS A 70 13.64 13.79 -13.06
N TYR A 71 14.19 13.25 -11.95
CA TYR A 71 15.42 12.44 -11.97
C TYR A 71 15.15 10.96 -12.22
N HIS A 72 13.89 10.53 -12.23
CA HIS A 72 13.55 9.11 -12.44
C HIS A 72 13.36 8.79 -13.91
N PRO A 73 13.91 7.68 -14.45
CA PRO A 73 13.85 7.35 -15.88
C PRO A 73 12.46 7.34 -16.48
N THR A 74 11.45 6.83 -15.75
CA THR A 74 10.06 6.72 -16.24
C THR A 74 9.14 7.78 -15.65
N LYS A 75 9.27 8.14 -14.35
CA LYS A 75 8.35 9.06 -13.65
C LYS A 75 8.49 10.51 -14.12
N LYS A 76 9.60 10.89 -14.77
CA LYS A 76 9.75 12.21 -15.43
C LYS A 76 8.66 12.51 -16.46
N LYS A 77 7.94 11.48 -16.93
CA LYS A 77 6.82 11.61 -17.89
C LYS A 77 5.46 11.87 -17.22
N ARG A 78 5.41 12.00 -15.90
CA ARG A 78 4.17 12.27 -15.17
C ARG A 78 3.59 13.64 -15.49
N PRO A 79 2.23 13.79 -15.48
CA PRO A 79 1.58 15.06 -15.82
C PRO A 79 2.08 16.25 -15.01
N VAL A 80 2.27 16.08 -13.70
CA VAL A 80 2.74 17.15 -12.79
C VAL A 80 4.18 17.59 -13.10
N VAL A 81 5.01 16.71 -13.68
CA VAL A 81 6.40 17.03 -14.06
C VAL A 81 6.43 17.74 -15.41
N GLN A 82 5.54 17.36 -16.35
CA GLN A 82 5.53 17.82 -17.73
C GLN A 82 4.69 19.10 -17.93
N ASN A 83 3.62 19.25 -17.16
CA ASN A 83 2.62 20.29 -17.35
C ASN A 83 2.54 21.22 -16.13
N THR A 84 2.24 22.51 -16.40
CA THR A 84 1.94 23.46 -15.33
C THR A 84 0.52 23.20 -14.80
N MET A 85 0.43 22.75 -13.56
CA MET A 85 -0.84 22.48 -12.88
C MET A 85 -1.06 23.47 -11.73
N SER A 86 -2.34 23.83 -11.46
CA SER A 86 -2.69 24.73 -10.36
C SER A 86 -2.71 23.99 -9.03
N GLY A 87 -1.89 24.41 -8.06
CA GLY A 87 -1.89 23.84 -6.71
C GLY A 87 -3.23 24.00 -5.97
N LYS A 88 -4.00 25.06 -6.28
CA LYS A 88 -5.35 25.25 -5.71
C LYS A 88 -6.32 24.16 -6.18
N ILE A 89 -6.27 23.80 -7.47
CA ILE A 89 -7.15 22.74 -8.02
C ILE A 89 -6.71 21.38 -7.46
N VAL A 90 -5.41 21.10 -7.36
CA VAL A 90 -4.88 19.87 -6.77
C VAL A 90 -5.30 19.74 -5.30
N ALA A 91 -5.23 20.83 -4.52
CA ALA A 91 -5.69 20.84 -3.12
C ALA A 91 -7.20 20.63 -3.00
N ALA A 92 -7.99 21.24 -3.89
CA ALA A 92 -9.44 21.04 -3.94
C ALA A 92 -9.80 19.58 -4.30
N GLU A 93 -9.12 19.01 -5.30
CA GLU A 93 -9.30 17.61 -5.70
C GLU A 93 -8.99 16.65 -4.54
N TYR A 94 -7.86 16.86 -3.85
CA TYR A 94 -7.51 16.11 -2.64
C TYR A 94 -8.60 16.18 -1.58
N ALA A 95 -9.07 17.39 -1.28
CA ALA A 95 -10.08 17.62 -0.24
C ALA A 95 -11.42 16.96 -0.60
N VAL A 96 -11.87 17.06 -1.85
CA VAL A 96 -13.11 16.43 -2.32
C VAL A 96 -13.02 14.92 -2.25
N LEU A 97 -11.94 14.31 -2.76
CA LEU A 97 -11.74 12.87 -2.72
C LEU A 97 -11.71 12.35 -1.29
N ALA A 98 -11.00 13.04 -0.38
CA ALA A 98 -10.93 12.68 1.03
C ALA A 98 -12.30 12.81 1.72
N ALA A 99 -13.01 13.91 1.49
CA ALA A 99 -14.34 14.15 2.09
C ALA A 99 -15.37 13.12 1.61
N VAL A 100 -15.39 12.80 0.31
CA VAL A 100 -16.29 11.79 -0.25
C VAL A 100 -15.96 10.40 0.32
N GLY A 101 -14.67 10.02 0.34
CA GLY A 101 -14.25 8.71 0.86
C GLY A 101 -14.55 8.55 2.34
N LEU A 102 -14.20 9.54 3.18
CA LEU A 102 -14.49 9.51 4.62
C LEU A 102 -15.99 9.61 4.90
N GLY A 103 -16.72 10.48 4.22
CA GLY A 103 -18.16 10.62 4.42
C GLY A 103 -18.92 9.34 4.09
N ALA A 104 -18.60 8.72 2.96
CA ALA A 104 -19.23 7.45 2.56
C ALA A 104 -18.83 6.29 3.48
N SER A 105 -17.63 6.29 4.07
CA SER A 105 -17.17 5.22 4.98
C SER A 105 -18.01 5.15 6.29
N LEU A 106 -18.65 6.24 6.70
CA LEU A 106 -19.58 6.24 7.82
C LEU A 106 -20.85 5.39 7.57
N LEU A 107 -21.21 5.15 6.30
CA LEU A 107 -22.31 4.24 5.93
C LEU A 107 -21.98 2.77 6.19
N VAL A 108 -20.69 2.45 6.37
CA VAL A 108 -20.23 1.08 6.66
C VAL A 108 -20.28 0.83 8.17
N ASN A 109 -19.34 1.37 8.92
CA ASN A 109 -19.29 1.38 10.38
C ASN A 109 -18.13 2.24 10.90
N ILE A 110 -18.08 2.47 12.20
CA ILE A 110 -17.04 3.33 12.82
C ILE A 110 -15.63 2.72 12.72
N PRO A 111 -15.37 1.42 13.01
CA PRO A 111 -14.03 0.84 12.82
C PRO A 111 -13.52 0.96 11.38
N PHE A 112 -14.38 0.77 10.38
CA PHE A 112 -14.04 0.97 8.98
C PHE A 112 -13.67 2.43 8.69
N PHE A 113 -14.47 3.40 9.16
CA PHE A 113 -14.17 4.82 9.04
C PHE A 113 -12.81 5.18 9.66
N VAL A 114 -12.50 4.66 10.85
CA VAL A 114 -11.21 4.90 11.54
C VAL A 114 -10.05 4.36 10.71
N CYS A 115 -10.21 3.21 10.07
CA CYS A 115 -9.20 2.64 9.17
C CYS A 115 -9.01 3.50 7.90
N GLU A 116 -10.09 4.02 7.30
CA GLU A 116 -9.99 4.94 6.15
C GLU A 116 -9.32 6.27 6.53
N LEU A 117 -9.65 6.81 7.71
CA LEU A 117 -8.98 7.99 8.25
C LEU A 117 -7.48 7.70 8.47
N TRP A 118 -7.14 6.53 9.01
CA TRP A 118 -5.75 6.12 9.17
C TRP A 118 -5.03 6.00 7.82
N LEU A 119 -5.67 5.42 6.80
CA LEU A 119 -5.13 5.35 5.44
C LEU A 119 -4.83 6.74 4.87
N LEU A 120 -5.72 7.72 5.08
CA LEU A 120 -5.52 9.10 4.66
C LEU A 120 -4.35 9.75 5.41
N VAL A 121 -4.30 9.60 6.74
CA VAL A 121 -3.23 10.14 7.59
C VAL A 121 -1.87 9.57 7.20
N MET A 122 -1.78 8.26 6.92
CA MET A 122 -0.53 7.65 6.44
C MET A 122 -0.06 8.25 5.12
N GLY A 123 -0.97 8.62 4.22
CA GLY A 123 -0.62 9.37 3.01
C GLY A 123 0.01 10.73 3.30
N VAL A 124 -0.49 11.44 4.30
CA VAL A 124 0.07 12.73 4.75
C VAL A 124 1.45 12.51 5.40
N LEU A 125 1.57 11.61 6.37
CA LEU A 125 2.83 11.31 7.06
C LEU A 125 3.93 10.87 6.10
N TYR A 126 3.57 10.10 5.07
CA TYR A 126 4.51 9.63 4.05
C TYR A 126 5.02 10.77 3.15
N ASN A 127 4.16 11.74 2.81
CA ASN A 127 4.44 12.72 1.76
C ASN A 127 4.79 14.12 2.25
N VAL A 128 4.25 14.55 3.41
CA VAL A 128 4.26 15.95 3.85
C VAL A 128 5.31 16.17 4.93
N LYS A 129 6.05 17.29 4.83
CA LYS A 129 6.95 17.73 5.90
C LYS A 129 6.15 18.21 7.13
N PRO A 130 6.67 18.09 8.36
CA PRO A 130 8.05 17.71 8.70
C PRO A 130 8.32 16.20 8.66
N PHE A 131 7.28 15.36 8.70
CA PHE A 131 7.44 13.90 8.81
C PHE A 131 8.07 13.29 7.57
N ARG A 132 7.41 13.42 6.40
CA ARG A 132 7.86 12.90 5.10
C ARG A 132 8.69 11.62 5.22
N THR A 133 8.09 10.57 5.81
CA THR A 133 8.75 9.30 6.18
C THR A 133 9.45 8.61 5.00
N LYS A 134 9.02 8.90 3.77
CA LYS A 134 9.67 8.37 2.56
C LYS A 134 11.11 8.87 2.34
N ASP A 135 11.55 9.91 3.05
CA ASP A 135 12.92 10.43 2.96
C ASP A 135 13.90 9.69 3.89
N ILE A 136 13.40 8.83 4.80
CA ILE A 136 14.17 8.13 5.83
C ILE A 136 14.26 6.65 5.47
N ALA A 137 15.50 6.11 5.43
CA ALA A 137 15.72 4.70 5.12
C ALA A 137 15.01 3.77 6.12
N TYR A 138 14.53 2.64 5.65
CA TYR A 138 13.68 1.66 6.33
C TYR A 138 12.28 2.18 6.69
N LEU A 139 12.16 3.43 7.16
CA LEU A 139 10.87 4.01 7.48
C LEU A 139 10.04 4.26 6.21
N ASP A 140 10.69 4.52 5.07
CA ASP A 140 10.03 4.64 3.76
C ASP A 140 9.36 3.33 3.32
N VAL A 141 9.96 2.18 3.65
CA VAL A 141 9.40 0.85 3.38
C VAL A 141 8.28 0.52 4.36
N LEU A 142 8.51 0.71 5.66
CA LEU A 142 7.55 0.36 6.70
C LEU A 142 6.29 1.24 6.64
N SER A 143 6.43 2.55 6.40
CA SER A 143 5.29 3.47 6.32
C SER A 143 4.50 3.34 5.00
N GLU A 144 5.12 2.93 3.89
CA GLU A 144 4.39 2.63 2.67
C GLU A 144 3.66 1.28 2.77
N SER A 145 4.30 0.27 3.36
CA SER A 145 3.73 -1.08 3.46
C SER A 145 2.58 -1.20 4.47
N ILE A 146 2.50 -0.33 5.48
CA ILE A 146 1.40 -0.35 6.45
C ILE A 146 0.03 -0.14 5.76
N ASN A 147 0.01 0.54 4.62
CA ASN A 147 -1.19 0.71 3.82
C ASN A 147 -1.80 -0.64 3.36
N ASN A 148 -0.98 -1.70 3.25
CA ASN A 148 -1.50 -3.05 2.96
C ASN A 148 -2.19 -3.64 4.19
N ALA A 149 -1.60 -3.48 5.39
CA ALA A 149 -2.25 -3.91 6.63
C ALA A 149 -3.56 -3.15 6.88
N ILE A 150 -3.59 -1.84 6.61
CA ILE A 150 -4.82 -1.05 6.71
C ILE A 150 -5.89 -1.57 5.74
N ARG A 151 -5.53 -1.97 4.51
CA ARG A 151 -6.47 -2.59 3.57
C ARG A 151 -6.99 -3.93 4.07
N LEU A 152 -6.15 -4.75 4.71
CA LEU A 152 -6.62 -5.98 5.36
C LEU A 152 -7.63 -5.66 6.47
N LEU A 153 -7.36 -4.64 7.31
CA LEU A 153 -8.28 -4.18 8.35
C LEU A 153 -9.60 -3.65 7.76
N LEU A 154 -9.55 -2.89 6.67
CA LEU A 154 -10.74 -2.44 5.96
C LEU A 154 -11.58 -3.61 5.48
N GLY A 155 -10.94 -4.64 4.89
CA GLY A 155 -11.60 -5.87 4.47
C GLY A 155 -12.22 -6.65 5.62
N TRP A 156 -11.58 -6.64 6.78
CA TRP A 156 -12.11 -7.25 7.99
C TRP A 156 -13.32 -6.48 8.53
N PHE A 157 -13.17 -5.16 8.71
CA PHE A 157 -14.17 -4.36 9.41
C PHE A 157 -15.44 -4.09 8.60
N PHE A 158 -15.44 -4.23 7.28
CA PHE A 158 -16.73 -4.15 6.59
C PHE A 158 -17.56 -5.44 6.74
N VAL A 159 -16.92 -6.58 7.11
CA VAL A 159 -17.63 -7.82 7.42
C VAL A 159 -18.11 -7.83 8.87
N THR A 160 -17.27 -7.39 9.81
CA THR A 160 -17.60 -7.39 11.24
C THR A 160 -16.93 -6.23 11.98
N ALA A 161 -17.74 -5.52 12.78
CA ALA A 161 -17.25 -4.47 13.69
C ALA A 161 -16.99 -4.99 15.11
N ASP A 162 -17.56 -6.15 15.47
CA ASP A 162 -17.61 -6.66 16.84
C ASP A 162 -16.32 -7.39 17.27
N TYR A 163 -15.55 -7.86 16.30
CA TYR A 163 -14.35 -8.66 16.54
C TYR A 163 -13.12 -8.03 15.91
N LEU A 164 -12.02 -8.01 16.67
CA LEU A 164 -10.72 -7.59 16.15
C LEU A 164 -10.06 -8.74 15.35
N PRO A 165 -9.35 -8.43 14.27
CA PRO A 165 -8.58 -9.44 13.56
C PRO A 165 -7.41 -9.95 14.41
N PRO A 166 -6.99 -11.22 14.24
CA PRO A 166 -5.78 -11.71 14.89
C PRO A 166 -4.55 -10.85 14.56
N VAL A 167 -3.85 -10.39 15.59
CA VAL A 167 -2.69 -9.49 15.42
C VAL A 167 -1.60 -10.13 14.55
N THR A 168 -1.43 -11.45 14.64
CA THR A 168 -0.44 -12.19 13.86
C THR A 168 -0.67 -12.10 12.35
N ILE A 169 -1.93 -12.13 11.88
CA ILE A 169 -2.20 -11.97 10.45
C ILE A 169 -2.03 -10.52 10.00
N VAL A 170 -2.39 -9.55 10.83
CA VAL A 170 -2.21 -8.12 10.52
C VAL A 170 -0.72 -7.79 10.39
N LEU A 171 0.09 -8.20 11.34
CA LEU A 171 1.54 -7.98 11.33
C LEU A 171 2.22 -8.78 10.21
N GLY A 172 1.81 -10.05 9.99
CA GLY A 172 2.33 -10.87 8.91
C GLY A 172 2.06 -10.23 7.54
N TYR A 173 0.86 -9.70 7.34
CA TYR A 173 0.48 -9.02 6.10
C TYR A 173 1.23 -7.69 5.91
N TRP A 174 1.44 -6.92 7.00
CA TRP A 174 2.26 -5.72 6.96
C TRP A 174 3.70 -6.01 6.54
N LEU A 175 4.34 -7.00 7.20
CA LEU A 175 5.74 -7.35 6.92
C LEU A 175 5.91 -8.03 5.56
N GLY A 176 4.92 -8.79 5.08
CA GLY A 176 4.87 -9.26 3.70
C GLY A 176 4.82 -8.10 2.70
N GLY A 177 4.03 -7.07 3.00
CA GLY A 177 4.03 -5.81 2.26
C GLY A 177 5.38 -5.08 2.31
N ALA A 178 6.05 -5.08 3.48
CA ALA A 178 7.38 -4.50 3.64
C ALA A 178 8.44 -5.23 2.80
N PHE A 179 8.38 -6.56 2.73
CA PHE A 179 9.20 -7.34 1.80
C PHE A 179 9.01 -6.87 0.35
N LEU A 180 7.75 -6.79 -0.13
CA LEU A 180 7.47 -6.36 -1.50
C LEU A 180 8.00 -4.95 -1.76
N MET A 181 7.86 -4.03 -0.80
CA MET A 181 8.36 -2.66 -0.93
C MET A 181 9.90 -2.60 -0.91
N ALA A 182 10.56 -3.36 -0.04
CA ALA A 182 12.03 -3.41 0.00
C ALA A 182 12.61 -3.95 -1.31
N ILE A 183 12.02 -5.01 -1.87
CA ILE A 183 12.40 -5.57 -3.17
C ILE A 183 12.15 -4.56 -4.30
N LYS A 184 11.05 -3.82 -4.25
CA LYS A 184 10.79 -2.73 -5.21
C LYS A 184 11.85 -1.63 -5.11
N ARG A 185 12.26 -1.23 -3.89
CA ARG A 185 13.35 -0.26 -3.70
C ARG A 185 14.67 -0.76 -4.25
N TYR A 186 14.98 -2.03 -4.03
CA TYR A 186 16.16 -2.67 -4.59
C TYR A 186 16.16 -2.62 -6.12
N ALA A 187 15.05 -2.99 -6.76
CA ALA A 187 14.93 -2.96 -8.20
C ALA A 187 15.01 -1.54 -8.78
N GLU A 188 14.35 -0.54 -8.14
CA GLU A 188 14.45 0.89 -8.51
C GLU A 188 15.89 1.40 -8.36
N TYR A 189 16.57 1.10 -7.25
CA TYR A 189 17.95 1.50 -6.97
C TYR A 189 18.92 1.00 -8.05
N ARG A 190 18.82 -0.28 -8.40
CA ARG A 190 19.63 -0.88 -9.47
C ARG A 190 19.31 -0.32 -10.85
N MET A 191 18.03 -0.03 -11.15
CA MET A 191 17.64 0.55 -12.44
C MET A 191 18.24 1.93 -12.65
N ILE A 192 18.38 2.74 -11.59
CA ILE A 192 19.01 4.06 -11.68
C ILE A 192 20.51 3.94 -11.83
N GLY A 193 21.16 2.95 -11.17
CA GLY A 193 22.56 2.56 -11.32
C GLY A 193 23.57 3.51 -10.66
N ASP A 194 23.29 4.82 -10.64
CA ASP A 194 24.14 5.82 -10.00
C ASP A 194 23.56 6.28 -8.64
N LYS A 195 24.35 6.13 -7.58
CA LYS A 195 23.94 6.44 -6.21
C LYS A 195 23.60 7.92 -6.01
N SER A 196 24.31 8.83 -6.67
CA SER A 196 24.07 10.27 -6.57
C SER A 196 22.74 10.65 -7.19
N THR A 197 22.43 10.15 -8.39
CA THR A 197 21.15 10.31 -9.08
C THR A 197 20.01 9.66 -8.30
N ALA A 198 20.23 8.47 -7.75
CA ALA A 198 19.24 7.78 -6.92
C ALA A 198 18.89 8.61 -5.67
N ALA A 199 19.86 9.24 -5.00
CA ALA A 199 19.65 10.11 -3.86
C ALA A 199 18.89 11.41 -4.22
N LEU A 200 19.09 11.96 -5.43
CA LEU A 200 18.32 13.10 -5.93
C LEU A 200 16.83 12.75 -6.19
N TYR A 201 16.59 11.54 -6.70
CA TYR A 201 15.25 11.04 -6.89
C TYR A 201 14.55 10.71 -5.56
N ARG A 202 15.26 10.02 -4.64
CA ARG A 202 14.73 9.61 -3.34
C ARG A 202 15.81 9.72 -2.28
N LYS A 203 15.61 10.58 -1.28
CA LYS A 203 16.63 10.83 -0.26
C LYS A 203 17.04 9.59 0.54
N SER A 204 16.08 8.67 0.82
CA SER A 204 16.40 7.40 1.49
C SER A 204 17.41 6.55 0.71
N PHE A 205 17.48 6.68 -0.63
CA PHE A 205 18.48 5.97 -1.44
C PHE A 205 19.91 6.41 -1.19
N GLY A 206 20.13 7.61 -0.70
CA GLY A 206 21.45 8.04 -0.24
C GLY A 206 22.00 7.25 0.96
N GLN A 207 21.09 6.70 1.78
CA GLN A 207 21.40 5.93 2.98
C GLN A 207 21.43 4.42 2.74
N TYR A 208 20.81 3.93 1.63
CA TYR A 208 20.77 2.52 1.29
C TYR A 208 22.00 2.07 0.50
N THR A 209 22.27 0.77 0.59
CA THR A 209 23.10 -0.01 -0.31
C THR A 209 22.27 -1.17 -0.89
N GLU A 210 22.70 -1.78 -1.98
CA GLU A 210 22.05 -3.00 -2.50
C GLU A 210 21.96 -4.08 -1.43
N GLN A 211 23.07 -4.27 -0.68
CA GLN A 211 23.13 -5.26 0.38
C GLN A 211 22.15 -4.98 1.51
N SER A 212 22.05 -3.72 1.98
CA SER A 212 21.13 -3.36 3.06
C SER A 212 19.65 -3.54 2.67
N LEU A 213 19.30 -3.27 1.40
CA LEU A 213 17.96 -3.49 0.86
C LEU A 213 17.61 -4.99 0.80
N LEU A 214 18.57 -5.84 0.36
CA LEU A 214 18.37 -7.29 0.31
C LEU A 214 18.24 -7.90 1.71
N ILE A 215 19.10 -7.49 2.65
CA ILE A 215 19.05 -7.97 4.04
C ILE A 215 17.72 -7.58 4.68
N SER A 216 17.26 -6.33 4.51
CA SER A 216 15.99 -5.89 5.07
C SER A 216 14.80 -6.62 4.44
N ALA A 217 14.82 -6.86 3.13
CA ALA A 217 13.80 -7.64 2.44
C ALA A 217 13.72 -9.08 2.99
N PHE A 218 14.87 -9.73 3.16
CA PHE A 218 14.94 -11.08 3.73
C PHE A 218 14.39 -11.11 5.16
N PHE A 219 14.78 -10.14 6.00
CA PHE A 219 14.26 -10.00 7.36
C PHE A 219 12.73 -9.88 7.39
N TYR A 220 12.15 -9.00 6.54
CA TYR A 220 10.69 -8.82 6.47
C TYR A 220 9.99 -10.09 5.98
N ALA A 221 10.56 -10.80 5.01
CA ALA A 221 10.01 -12.07 4.52
C ALA A 221 9.96 -13.13 5.63
N MET A 222 11.06 -13.31 6.37
CA MET A 222 11.14 -14.27 7.48
C MET A 222 10.13 -13.94 8.58
N CYS A 223 10.06 -12.68 9.01
CA CYS A 223 9.10 -12.24 10.02
C CYS A 223 7.64 -12.44 9.56
N SER A 224 7.35 -12.13 8.30
CA SER A 224 6.02 -12.34 7.72
C SER A 224 5.63 -13.82 7.74
N LEU A 225 6.50 -14.72 7.26
CA LEU A 225 6.25 -16.16 7.23
C LEU A 225 6.11 -16.75 8.64
N PHE A 226 6.93 -16.31 9.60
CA PHE A 226 6.85 -16.73 10.99
C PHE A 226 5.49 -16.38 11.60
N LEU A 227 5.02 -15.13 11.42
CA LEU A 227 3.74 -14.68 11.95
C LEU A 227 2.54 -15.34 11.24
N CYS A 228 2.63 -15.57 9.92
CA CYS A 228 1.64 -16.35 9.19
C CYS A 228 1.61 -17.82 9.68
N GLY A 229 2.76 -18.42 9.98
CA GLY A 229 2.84 -19.77 10.56
C GLY A 229 2.14 -19.85 11.93
N ILE A 230 2.39 -18.89 12.83
CA ILE A 230 1.69 -18.81 14.13
C ILE A 230 0.18 -18.68 13.93
N PHE A 231 -0.25 -17.81 13.01
CA PHE A 231 -1.68 -17.66 12.69
C PHE A 231 -2.32 -18.97 12.24
N ILE A 232 -1.68 -19.67 11.31
CA ILE A 232 -2.18 -20.90 10.72
C ILE A 232 -2.28 -22.01 11.79
N ILE A 233 -1.25 -22.21 12.59
CA ILE A 233 -1.24 -23.22 13.66
C ILE A 233 -2.35 -22.94 14.69
N LYS A 234 -2.56 -21.66 15.04
CA LYS A 234 -3.53 -21.28 16.07
C LYS A 234 -4.98 -21.32 15.60
N TYR A 235 -5.24 -20.98 14.34
CA TYR A 235 -6.61 -20.73 13.87
C TYR A 235 -7.07 -21.68 12.76
N LYS A 236 -6.21 -22.08 11.81
CA LYS A 236 -6.57 -22.83 10.61
C LYS A 236 -5.40 -23.64 10.08
N ILE A 237 -5.11 -24.77 10.75
CA ILE A 237 -3.99 -25.65 10.40
C ILE A 237 -4.10 -26.19 8.96
N GLU A 238 -5.31 -26.26 8.41
CA GLU A 238 -5.57 -26.72 7.04
C GLU A 238 -4.91 -25.82 5.99
N LEU A 239 -4.59 -24.58 6.36
CA LEU A 239 -3.90 -23.62 5.49
C LEU A 239 -2.38 -23.77 5.49
N LEU A 240 -1.81 -24.83 6.10
CA LEU A 240 -0.35 -25.01 6.18
C LEU A 240 0.33 -25.03 4.80
N LEU A 241 -0.32 -25.62 3.80
CA LEU A 241 0.19 -25.62 2.42
C LEU A 241 0.31 -24.21 1.82
N VAL A 242 -0.51 -23.26 2.29
CA VAL A 242 -0.45 -21.86 1.83
C VAL A 242 0.89 -21.22 2.16
N VAL A 243 1.55 -21.60 3.28
CA VAL A 243 2.89 -21.08 3.63
C VAL A 243 3.90 -21.45 2.56
N THR A 244 3.86 -22.69 2.06
CA THR A 244 4.76 -23.13 0.99
C THR A 244 4.55 -22.31 -0.29
N PHE A 245 3.29 -22.02 -0.65
CA PHE A 245 2.95 -21.14 -1.76
C PHE A 245 3.48 -19.72 -1.54
N LEU A 246 3.32 -19.15 -0.34
CA LEU A 246 3.84 -17.84 0.00
C LEU A 246 5.37 -17.78 -0.10
N CYS A 247 6.08 -18.81 0.37
CA CYS A 247 7.52 -18.92 0.18
C CYS A 247 7.89 -18.90 -1.30
N GLY A 248 7.18 -19.68 -2.13
CA GLY A 248 7.38 -19.71 -3.58
C GLY A 248 7.13 -18.34 -4.23
N LEU A 249 6.05 -17.65 -3.82
CA LEU A 249 5.74 -16.30 -4.32
C LEU A 249 6.82 -15.28 -3.92
N PHE A 250 7.33 -15.35 -2.69
CA PHE A 250 8.40 -14.47 -2.23
C PHE A 250 9.69 -14.72 -3.02
N CYS A 251 10.07 -15.98 -3.22
CA CYS A 251 11.23 -16.34 -4.05
C CYS A 251 11.05 -15.89 -5.51
N PHE A 252 9.86 -16.07 -6.08
CA PHE A 252 9.56 -15.64 -7.44
C PHE A 252 9.64 -14.12 -7.59
N TYR A 253 9.03 -13.36 -6.65
CA TYR A 253 9.08 -11.89 -6.67
C TYR A 253 10.50 -11.37 -6.48
N PHE A 254 11.29 -12.04 -5.63
CA PHE A 254 12.70 -11.77 -5.43
C PHE A 254 13.49 -11.99 -6.74
N HIS A 255 13.25 -13.13 -7.42
CA HIS A 255 13.88 -13.43 -8.71
C HIS A 255 13.54 -12.36 -9.77
N LEU A 256 12.29 -11.89 -9.83
CA LEU A 256 11.89 -10.84 -10.77
C LEU A 256 12.69 -9.54 -10.59
N ALA A 257 13.10 -9.20 -9.37
CA ALA A 257 13.85 -7.98 -9.09
C ALA A 257 15.27 -7.97 -9.70
N PHE A 258 15.81 -9.13 -10.00
CA PHE A 258 17.14 -9.26 -10.67
C PHE A 258 17.05 -9.12 -12.19
N LYS A 259 15.87 -9.22 -12.79
CA LYS A 259 15.69 -9.07 -14.23
C LYS A 259 15.82 -7.61 -14.64
N LYS A 260 16.50 -7.33 -15.75
CA LYS A 260 16.48 -6.02 -16.40
C LYS A 260 15.07 -5.75 -16.94
N ASP A 261 14.58 -4.50 -16.81
CA ASP A 261 13.26 -4.06 -17.26
C ASP A 261 12.06 -4.83 -16.66
N SER A 262 12.23 -5.32 -15.44
CA SER A 262 11.19 -6.05 -14.73
C SER A 262 9.99 -5.14 -14.37
N ALA A 263 8.79 -5.75 -14.30
CA ALA A 263 7.59 -5.05 -13.82
C ALA A 263 7.72 -4.53 -12.39
N VAL A 264 8.63 -5.10 -11.59
CA VAL A 264 8.92 -4.65 -10.21
C VAL A 264 9.55 -3.26 -10.18
N GLN A 265 10.22 -2.84 -11.27
CA GLN A 265 10.87 -1.53 -11.39
C GLN A 265 9.86 -0.39 -11.71
N LYS A 266 8.68 -0.72 -12.19
CA LYS A 266 7.62 0.20 -12.61
C LYS A 266 6.51 0.29 -11.56
#